data_39a19b0d653755903d2b24030ce5dd73
#
_entry.id   39a19b0d653755903d2b24030ce5dd73
#
_cell.length_a   1.000
_cell.length_b   1.000
_cell.length_c   1.000
_cell.angle_alpha   90.00
_cell.angle_beta   90.00
_cell.angle_gamma   90.00
#
_symmetry.space_group_name_H-M   'P 1'
#
loop_
_entity.id
_entity.type
_entity.pdbx_description
1 polymer ?
#
loop_
_entity_poly.entity_id
_entity_poly.type
_entity_poly.pdbx_seq_one_letter_code
_entity_poly.pdbx_strand_id
1 'polypeptide(L)'
;MYIFKNILFASLIVFLAQISFAGDTLHVVTHNKETVVTDPVEGNSYYKRWGVFPSKTIPIRKITLHVKFGCPDSMRCADWDYLDFITIRRAGGKNRESRDFEIARMLTPYGGAFAKDWKFNWEVDVTDFSLLLRDSVEIEYNHTGWEPNKDRGWKITLDFEIVKGTPVAEPVSIQKIYSGAFLYGDSAESIEEKLPSVNFTKNSAADFAKFRVLHTGHGANPGDHCGEFCSKNRMIYFNSDLVDKSPIWKKCGDNPLYPQAGTWLYDRAHWCPGYLQIPDEYLLPLQQTDNSINIDMEPYRVAKSQAVENITAYIIQYKKAATQN
;
A
#
# COMPACT_ATOMS: atom_id res chain seq x y z
N MET A 1 76.27 -7.82 -22.40
CA MET A 1 75.43 -7.33 -23.50
C MET A 1 74.04 -7.88 -23.27
N TYR A 2 73.25 -7.16 -22.52
CA TYR A 2 71.85 -7.58 -22.16
C TYR A 2 70.87 -6.77 -22.98
N ILE A 3 70.07 -7.47 -23.77
CA ILE A 3 69.04 -6.90 -24.65
C ILE A 3 67.77 -6.89 -23.83
N PHE A 4 67.28 -5.69 -23.39
CA PHE A 4 65.97 -5.48 -22.81
C PHE A 4 64.90 -5.51 -23.92
N LYS A 5 64.02 -6.52 -23.88
CA LYS A 5 62.79 -6.56 -24.68
C LYS A 5 61.71 -5.77 -23.97
N ASN A 6 61.35 -4.62 -24.51
CA ASN A 6 60.19 -3.87 -24.11
C ASN A 6 58.92 -4.58 -24.59
N ILE A 7 58.13 -5.09 -23.64
CA ILE A 7 56.77 -5.59 -23.89
C ILE A 7 55.81 -4.42 -23.67
N LEU A 8 55.26 -3.92 -24.76
CA LEU A 8 54.18 -2.90 -24.73
C LEU A 8 52.88 -3.60 -24.36
N PHE A 9 52.37 -3.37 -23.15
CA PHE A 9 51.02 -3.77 -22.74
C PHE A 9 50.03 -2.74 -23.28
N ALA A 10 49.34 -3.08 -24.38
CA ALA A 10 48.19 -2.31 -24.83
C ALA A 10 46.99 -2.64 -23.96
N SER A 11 46.65 -1.76 -23.03
CA SER A 11 45.43 -1.85 -22.24
C SER A 11 44.23 -1.50 -23.11
N LEU A 12 43.49 -2.53 -23.53
CA LEU A 12 42.21 -2.39 -24.21
C LEU A 12 41.18 -1.92 -23.18
N ILE A 13 40.92 -0.61 -23.10
CA ILE A 13 39.83 -0.05 -22.31
C ILE A 13 38.52 -0.37 -23.05
N VAL A 14 37.82 -1.43 -22.60
CA VAL A 14 36.47 -1.73 -23.05
C VAL A 14 35.55 -0.70 -22.40
N PHE A 15 35.16 0.33 -23.13
CA PHE A 15 34.04 1.21 -22.77
C PHE A 15 32.75 0.38 -22.82
N LEU A 16 32.33 -0.17 -21.71
CA LEU A 16 30.96 -0.61 -21.52
C LEU A 16 30.09 0.64 -21.57
N ALA A 17 29.52 0.93 -22.74
CA ALA A 17 28.44 1.88 -22.85
C ALA A 17 27.31 1.40 -21.94
N GLN A 18 27.19 2.00 -20.76
CA GLN A 18 25.97 1.89 -19.98
C GLN A 18 24.89 2.55 -20.82
N ILE A 19 24.09 1.74 -21.52
CA ILE A 19 22.86 2.20 -22.14
C ILE A 19 21.93 2.54 -20.96
N SER A 20 22.04 3.76 -20.45
CA SER A 20 21.04 4.36 -19.60
C SER A 20 19.81 4.56 -20.48
N PHE A 21 18.89 3.61 -20.43
CA PHE A 21 17.52 3.87 -20.84
C PHE A 21 16.98 4.90 -19.83
N ALA A 22 17.12 6.17 -20.13
CA ALA A 22 16.29 7.22 -19.56
C ALA A 22 14.87 6.86 -19.97
N GLY A 23 14.19 6.06 -19.17
CA GLY A 23 12.80 5.69 -19.39
C GLY A 23 12.02 6.99 -19.42
N ASP A 24 11.20 7.18 -20.45
CA ASP A 24 10.31 8.32 -20.59
C ASP A 24 9.36 8.32 -19.39
N THR A 25 9.69 9.11 -18.37
CA THR A 25 8.95 9.21 -17.12
C THR A 25 7.85 10.24 -17.25
N LEU A 26 6.66 9.88 -16.82
CA LEU A 26 5.48 10.72 -16.80
C LEU A 26 4.98 10.88 -15.37
N HIS A 27 4.52 12.08 -15.01
CA HIS A 27 3.86 12.35 -13.73
C HIS A 27 2.38 12.62 -13.94
N VAL A 28 1.53 11.96 -13.14
CA VAL A 28 0.09 12.20 -13.06
C VAL A 28 -0.24 12.64 -11.65
N VAL A 29 -0.40 13.96 -11.48
CA VAL A 29 -0.77 14.56 -10.19
C VAL A 29 -2.30 14.63 -10.10
N THR A 30 -2.90 13.83 -9.22
CA THR A 30 -4.36 13.83 -9.02
C THR A 30 -4.78 14.83 -7.95
N HIS A 31 -4.16 14.78 -6.77
CA HIS A 31 -4.38 15.77 -5.70
C HIS A 31 -3.16 16.68 -5.65
N ASN A 32 -3.37 17.98 -5.86
CA ASN A 32 -2.28 18.95 -5.91
C ASN A 32 -2.41 19.95 -4.76
N LYS A 33 -1.66 19.74 -3.70
CA LYS A 33 -1.70 20.57 -2.49
C LYS A 33 -3.13 20.72 -1.93
N GLU A 34 -3.89 19.64 -1.99
CA GLU A 34 -5.25 19.58 -1.45
C GLU A 34 -5.22 19.81 0.05
N THR A 35 -6.06 20.70 0.56
CA THR A 35 -6.23 20.90 1.99
C THR A 35 -7.27 19.90 2.51
N VAL A 36 -6.83 19.00 3.37
CA VAL A 36 -7.64 18.01 4.06
C VAL A 36 -7.90 18.51 5.47
N VAL A 37 -9.15 18.88 5.75
CA VAL A 37 -9.55 19.43 7.06
C VAL A 37 -10.02 18.30 7.97
N THR A 38 -9.51 18.27 9.20
CA THR A 38 -9.81 17.21 10.16
C THR A 38 -11.09 17.49 10.98
N ASP A 39 -11.57 18.73 11.00
CA ASP A 39 -12.88 19.05 11.57
C ASP A 39 -14.00 18.39 10.74
N PRO A 40 -14.86 17.54 11.34
CA PRO A 40 -15.90 16.82 10.61
C PRO A 40 -17.03 17.70 10.08
N VAL A 41 -17.17 18.92 10.57
CA VAL A 41 -18.19 19.87 10.12
C VAL A 41 -17.70 20.70 8.94
N GLU A 42 -16.44 21.14 8.98
CA GLU A 42 -15.83 21.99 7.95
C GLU A 42 -15.13 21.17 6.85
N GLY A 43 -14.70 19.95 7.15
CA GLY A 43 -13.96 19.07 6.26
C GLY A 43 -14.84 18.11 5.47
N ASN A 44 -14.17 17.35 4.63
CA ASN A 44 -14.73 16.19 3.94
C ASN A 44 -13.96 14.93 4.34
N SER A 45 -14.66 13.79 4.39
CA SER A 45 -13.98 12.49 4.50
C SER A 45 -13.43 12.00 3.17
N TYR A 46 -13.92 12.50 2.04
CA TYR A 46 -13.63 11.98 0.71
C TYR A 46 -13.21 13.08 -0.26
N TYR A 47 -11.94 13.08 -0.64
CA TYR A 47 -11.37 13.99 -1.64
C TYR A 47 -11.17 13.22 -2.94
N LYS A 48 -11.96 13.53 -3.98
CA LYS A 48 -11.98 12.82 -5.26
C LYS A 48 -11.41 13.70 -6.36
N ARG A 49 -10.48 13.15 -7.15
CA ARG A 49 -9.86 13.85 -8.27
C ARG A 49 -9.61 12.89 -9.42
N TRP A 50 -9.77 13.41 -10.63
CA TRP A 50 -9.47 12.67 -11.86
C TRP A 50 -8.01 12.83 -12.26
N GLY A 51 -7.38 11.73 -12.71
CA GLY A 51 -6.09 11.72 -13.37
C GLY A 51 -6.21 11.12 -14.77
N VAL A 52 -5.40 11.63 -15.71
CA VAL A 52 -5.28 11.06 -17.05
C VAL A 52 -3.98 10.26 -17.12
N PHE A 53 -4.12 8.96 -17.08
CA PHE A 53 -3.04 7.99 -17.13
C PHE A 53 -2.73 7.55 -18.57
N PRO A 54 -1.58 6.90 -18.84
CA PRO A 54 -1.28 6.38 -20.16
C PRO A 54 -2.36 5.43 -20.66
N SER A 55 -2.64 5.45 -21.96
CA SER A 55 -3.56 4.52 -22.59
C SER A 55 -3.07 3.07 -22.49
N LYS A 56 -3.96 2.12 -22.72
CA LYS A 56 -3.65 0.68 -22.67
C LYS A 56 -2.57 0.24 -23.66
N THR A 57 -2.36 1.01 -24.73
CA THR A 57 -1.34 0.71 -25.76
C THR A 57 0.09 1.07 -25.33
N ILE A 58 0.25 1.87 -24.26
CA ILE A 58 1.55 2.27 -23.75
C ILE A 58 1.99 1.30 -22.66
N PRO A 59 3.07 0.54 -22.84
CA PRO A 59 3.58 -0.35 -21.81
C PRO A 59 4.10 0.46 -20.62
N ILE A 60 3.80 -0.01 -19.42
CA ILE A 60 4.22 0.59 -18.15
C ILE A 60 5.16 -0.38 -17.46
N ARG A 61 6.39 0.09 -17.17
CA ARG A 61 7.39 -0.69 -16.45
C ARG A 61 7.24 -0.57 -14.94
N LYS A 62 6.92 0.64 -14.44
CA LYS A 62 6.78 0.91 -13.01
C LYS A 62 5.82 2.08 -12.78
N ILE A 63 5.08 2.03 -11.67
CA ILE A 63 4.32 3.15 -11.13
C ILE A 63 4.69 3.32 -9.67
N THR A 64 5.28 4.46 -9.31
CA THR A 64 5.52 4.84 -7.92
C THR A 64 4.52 5.93 -7.53
N LEU A 65 3.74 5.70 -6.49
CA LEU A 65 2.90 6.73 -5.91
C LEU A 65 3.68 7.48 -4.83
N HIS A 66 3.90 8.78 -5.07
CA HIS A 66 4.42 9.72 -4.08
C HIS A 66 3.26 10.32 -3.29
N VAL A 67 3.27 10.12 -1.98
CA VAL A 67 2.30 10.68 -1.04
C VAL A 67 2.99 11.78 -0.26
N LYS A 68 2.76 13.04 -0.66
CA LYS A 68 3.44 14.21 -0.08
C LYS A 68 2.50 14.91 0.90
N PHE A 69 2.97 15.08 2.13
CA PHE A 69 2.26 15.78 3.20
C PHE A 69 2.96 17.07 3.58
N GLY A 70 2.19 18.03 4.05
CA GLY A 70 2.65 19.26 4.70
C GLY A 70 1.57 19.84 5.60
N CYS A 71 1.94 20.82 6.42
CA CYS A 71 0.94 21.60 7.14
C CYS A 71 0.20 22.52 6.16
N PRO A 72 -1.12 22.69 6.29
CA PRO A 72 -1.88 23.63 5.46
C PRO A 72 -1.44 25.09 5.69
N ASP A 73 -1.63 25.95 4.70
CA ASP A 73 -1.18 27.35 4.80
C ASP A 73 -2.01 28.16 5.82
N SER A 74 -3.30 27.82 5.98
CA SER A 74 -4.25 28.53 6.83
C SER A 74 -4.40 27.95 8.23
N MET A 75 -4.00 26.69 8.47
CA MET A 75 -4.22 25.99 9.74
C MET A 75 -2.97 25.22 10.19
N ARG A 76 -2.99 24.63 11.39
CA ARG A 76 -1.92 23.76 11.89
C ARG A 76 -2.05 22.35 11.30
N CYS A 77 -0.96 21.56 11.33
CA CYS A 77 -1.03 20.12 11.11
C CYS A 77 -1.96 19.45 12.12
N ALA A 78 -2.62 18.36 11.72
CA ALA A 78 -3.48 17.56 12.59
C ALA A 78 -2.71 16.94 13.74
N ASP A 79 -3.39 16.77 14.88
CA ASP A 79 -2.74 16.36 16.13
C ASP A 79 -2.59 14.83 16.26
N TRP A 80 -3.43 14.03 15.55
CA TRP A 80 -3.57 12.59 15.78
C TRP A 80 -3.25 11.73 14.56
N ASP A 81 -3.02 10.44 14.81
CA ASP A 81 -2.78 9.38 13.85
C ASP A 81 -4.11 8.82 13.31
N TYR A 82 -4.50 9.26 12.14
CA TYR A 82 -5.70 8.80 11.46
C TYR A 82 -5.36 7.79 10.37
N LEU A 83 -6.22 6.80 10.20
CA LEU A 83 -6.12 5.79 9.17
C LEU A 83 -6.74 6.32 7.86
N ASP A 84 -5.89 6.73 6.93
CA ASP A 84 -6.32 7.28 5.65
C ASP A 84 -6.05 6.29 4.51
N PHE A 85 -6.94 6.31 3.50
CA PHE A 85 -6.92 5.37 2.39
C PHE A 85 -6.76 6.10 1.06
N ILE A 86 -6.00 5.50 0.15
CA ILE A 86 -5.87 5.95 -1.24
C ILE A 86 -6.46 4.86 -2.14
N THR A 87 -7.48 5.23 -2.91
CA THR A 87 -8.34 4.27 -3.59
C THR A 87 -8.55 4.63 -5.05
N ILE A 88 -8.41 3.66 -5.96
CA ILE A 88 -8.92 3.75 -7.32
C ILE A 88 -10.43 3.53 -7.26
N ARG A 89 -11.20 4.53 -7.71
CA ARG A 89 -12.65 4.45 -7.74
C ARG A 89 -13.13 3.70 -8.97
N ARG A 90 -13.95 2.68 -8.75
CA ARG A 90 -14.63 1.93 -9.80
C ARG A 90 -16.10 1.77 -9.41
N ALA A 91 -16.91 2.77 -9.73
CA ALA A 91 -18.32 2.74 -9.40
C ALA A 91 -18.98 1.44 -9.87
N GLY A 92 -19.57 0.71 -8.95
CA GLY A 92 -20.30 -0.53 -9.25
C GLY A 92 -21.64 -0.29 -9.94
N GLY A 93 -22.16 0.95 -9.93
CA GLY A 93 -23.50 1.31 -10.36
C GLY A 93 -24.57 1.07 -9.28
N LYS A 94 -25.80 1.48 -9.55
CA LYS A 94 -26.90 1.59 -8.56
C LYS A 94 -27.25 0.30 -7.81
N ASN A 95 -26.90 -0.88 -8.35
CA ASN A 95 -27.20 -2.20 -7.78
C ASN A 95 -26.01 -3.17 -7.84
N ARG A 96 -24.77 -2.66 -7.87
CA ARG A 96 -23.56 -3.48 -7.91
C ARG A 96 -22.65 -3.05 -6.80
N GLU A 97 -21.95 -4.01 -6.20
CA GLU A 97 -20.90 -3.71 -5.22
C GLU A 97 -19.85 -2.77 -5.80
N SER A 98 -19.34 -1.89 -4.93
CA SER A 98 -18.19 -1.06 -5.25
C SER A 98 -17.02 -1.94 -5.69
N ARG A 99 -16.44 -1.62 -6.86
CA ARG A 99 -15.22 -2.27 -7.36
C ARG A 99 -14.00 -1.40 -7.09
N ASP A 100 -14.05 -0.63 -6.01
CA ASP A 100 -12.95 0.23 -5.60
C ASP A 100 -11.76 -0.59 -5.14
N PHE A 101 -10.54 -0.10 -5.44
CA PHE A 101 -9.29 -0.76 -5.09
C PHE A 101 -8.46 0.14 -4.21
N GLU A 102 -8.26 -0.21 -2.96
CA GLU A 102 -7.29 0.44 -2.08
C GLU A 102 -5.88 0.12 -2.59
N ILE A 103 -5.13 1.15 -2.98
CA ILE A 103 -3.77 1.00 -3.53
C ILE A 103 -2.69 1.34 -2.53
N ALA A 104 -3.03 2.17 -1.53
CA ALA A 104 -2.15 2.55 -0.43
C ALA A 104 -2.95 2.94 0.80
N ARG A 105 -2.32 2.85 1.96
CA ARG A 105 -2.86 3.18 3.28
C ARG A 105 -1.86 4.04 4.03
N MET A 106 -2.33 5.17 4.55
CA MET A 106 -1.52 6.11 5.29
C MET A 106 -2.01 6.20 6.74
N LEU A 107 -1.09 6.13 7.69
CA LEU A 107 -1.36 6.51 9.07
C LEU A 107 -0.79 7.92 9.25
N THR A 108 -1.64 8.91 9.49
CA THR A 108 -1.18 10.29 9.62
C THR A 108 -0.25 10.44 10.84
N PRO A 109 0.74 11.33 10.79
CA PRO A 109 1.62 11.54 11.94
C PRO A 109 0.96 12.39 13.02
N TYR A 110 1.46 12.32 14.24
CA TYR A 110 1.16 13.27 15.31
C TYR A 110 1.78 14.63 15.01
N GLY A 111 1.07 15.46 14.24
CA GLY A 111 1.58 16.72 13.69
C GLY A 111 1.54 17.91 14.63
N GLY A 112 1.06 17.79 15.87
CA GLY A 112 0.84 18.91 16.79
C GLY A 112 2.08 19.74 17.11
N ALA A 113 3.28 19.16 17.00
CA ALA A 113 4.56 19.84 17.22
C ALA A 113 5.29 20.25 15.92
N PHE A 114 4.72 19.98 14.73
CA PHE A 114 5.39 20.27 13.48
C PHE A 114 5.47 21.79 13.20
N ALA A 115 6.61 22.22 12.65
CA ALA A 115 6.75 23.57 12.12
C ALA A 115 5.82 23.81 10.94
N LYS A 116 5.46 25.06 10.69
CA LYS A 116 4.52 25.45 9.63
C LYS A 116 4.96 25.02 8.22
N ASP A 117 6.25 25.00 7.99
CA ASP A 117 6.88 24.61 6.71
C ASP A 117 7.24 23.12 6.64
N TRP A 118 6.84 22.36 7.65
CA TRP A 118 7.07 20.91 7.68
C TRP A 118 6.44 20.23 6.47
N LYS A 119 7.17 19.30 5.89
CA LYS A 119 6.73 18.46 4.77
C LYS A 119 7.49 17.14 4.78
N PHE A 120 6.85 16.10 4.29
CA PHE A 120 7.45 14.79 4.10
C PHE A 120 6.89 14.13 2.82
N ASN A 121 7.65 13.20 2.25
CA ASN A 121 7.25 12.43 1.08
C ASN A 121 7.44 10.94 1.37
N TRP A 122 6.38 10.18 1.20
CA TRP A 122 6.42 8.72 1.18
C TRP A 122 6.26 8.21 -0.23
N GLU A 123 6.76 6.99 -0.46
CA GLU A 123 6.70 6.34 -1.76
C GLU A 123 6.21 4.91 -1.61
N VAL A 124 5.33 4.48 -2.50
CA VAL A 124 4.87 3.10 -2.57
C VAL A 124 4.76 2.65 -4.03
N ASP A 125 5.21 1.41 -4.29
CA ASP A 125 5.02 0.78 -5.59
C ASP A 125 3.56 0.35 -5.76
N VAL A 126 2.92 0.90 -6.79
CA VAL A 126 1.54 0.59 -7.17
C VAL A 126 1.45 0.01 -8.59
N THR A 127 2.56 -0.51 -9.11
CA THR A 127 2.67 -1.12 -10.45
C THR A 127 1.67 -2.25 -10.65
N ASP A 128 1.35 -2.99 -9.60
CA ASP A 128 0.34 -4.06 -9.60
C ASP A 128 -1.03 -3.61 -10.14
N PHE A 129 -1.33 -2.33 -9.95
CA PHE A 129 -2.59 -1.71 -10.39
C PHE A 129 -2.50 -1.07 -11.78
N SER A 130 -1.44 -1.32 -12.54
CA SER A 130 -1.24 -0.75 -13.88
C SER A 130 -2.34 -1.14 -14.89
N LEU A 131 -3.07 -2.25 -14.66
CA LEU A 131 -4.28 -2.61 -15.41
C LEU A 131 -5.43 -1.62 -15.21
N LEU A 132 -5.49 -0.99 -14.03
CA LEU A 132 -6.57 -0.09 -13.61
C LEU A 132 -6.21 1.38 -13.80
N LEU A 133 -4.92 1.73 -13.73
CA LEU A 133 -4.38 3.08 -13.90
C LEU A 133 -4.16 3.37 -15.40
N ARG A 134 -5.27 3.46 -16.14
CA ARG A 134 -5.31 3.66 -17.60
C ARG A 134 -6.37 4.67 -17.97
N ASP A 135 -6.04 5.55 -18.93
CA ASP A 135 -6.94 6.59 -19.40
C ASP A 135 -7.42 7.49 -18.25
N SER A 136 -8.69 7.87 -18.19
CA SER A 136 -9.24 8.70 -17.12
C SER A 136 -9.63 7.83 -15.91
N VAL A 137 -9.02 8.09 -14.76
CA VAL A 137 -9.26 7.36 -13.51
C VAL A 137 -9.55 8.33 -12.38
N GLU A 138 -10.60 8.06 -11.61
CA GLU A 138 -10.89 8.79 -10.38
C GLU A 138 -10.11 8.17 -9.22
N ILE A 139 -9.32 9.00 -8.53
CA ILE A 139 -8.59 8.65 -7.33
C ILE A 139 -9.26 9.35 -6.14
N GLU A 140 -9.47 8.60 -5.08
CA GLU A 140 -10.01 9.11 -3.82
C GLU A 140 -8.95 9.03 -2.74
N TYR A 141 -8.76 10.13 -2.03
CA TYR A 141 -8.13 10.17 -0.73
C TYR A 141 -9.24 10.22 0.33
N ASN A 142 -9.34 9.16 1.13
CA ASN A 142 -10.30 9.08 2.23
C ASN A 142 -9.59 9.42 3.54
N HIS A 143 -10.04 10.50 4.21
CA HIS A 143 -9.56 10.95 5.50
C HIS A 143 -10.53 10.56 6.60
N THR A 144 -10.04 9.87 7.64
CA THR A 144 -10.87 9.42 8.75
C THR A 144 -10.76 10.33 10.00
N GLY A 145 -10.08 11.45 9.88
CA GLY A 145 -9.80 12.36 10.99
C GLY A 145 -11.04 12.94 11.64
N TRP A 146 -10.97 13.16 12.96
CA TRP A 146 -12.05 13.68 13.78
C TRP A 146 -11.52 14.61 14.87
N GLU A 147 -11.41 15.89 14.57
CA GLU A 147 -10.99 16.93 15.52
C GLU A 147 -12.01 18.09 15.50
N PRO A 148 -13.20 17.90 16.10
CA PRO A 148 -14.27 18.89 16.02
C PRO A 148 -13.88 20.21 16.69
N ASN A 149 -14.27 21.33 16.06
CA ASN A 149 -13.96 22.69 16.48
C ASN A 149 -12.46 23.00 16.57
N LYS A 150 -11.63 22.33 15.77
CA LYS A 150 -10.19 22.58 15.70
C LYS A 150 -9.75 22.90 14.28
N ASP A 151 -9.01 23.98 14.15
CA ASP A 151 -8.38 24.40 12.91
C ASP A 151 -7.11 23.55 12.66
N ARG A 152 -7.32 22.33 12.14
CA ARG A 152 -6.32 21.29 11.93
C ARG A 152 -6.52 20.61 10.59
N GLY A 153 -5.44 20.14 10.01
CA GLY A 153 -5.51 19.39 8.77
C GLY A 153 -4.16 19.02 8.17
N TRP A 154 -4.23 18.56 6.94
CA TRP A 154 -3.07 18.23 6.12
C TRP A 154 -3.15 18.89 4.74
N LYS A 155 -2.01 19.22 4.18
CA LYS A 155 -1.87 19.59 2.77
C LYS A 155 -1.26 18.41 2.04
N ILE A 156 -2.04 17.75 1.16
CA ILE A 156 -1.62 16.52 0.50
C ILE A 156 -1.40 16.73 -1.01
N THR A 157 -0.45 15.98 -1.56
CA THR A 157 -0.28 15.80 -3.00
C THR A 157 -0.10 14.32 -3.29
N LEU A 158 -0.90 13.79 -4.23
CA LEU A 158 -0.73 12.45 -4.78
C LEU A 158 -0.19 12.56 -6.21
N ASP A 159 1.02 12.08 -6.40
CA ASP A 159 1.77 12.18 -7.65
C ASP A 159 2.21 10.78 -8.08
N PHE A 160 1.67 10.31 -9.20
CA PHE A 160 2.01 9.02 -9.78
C PHE A 160 3.15 9.21 -10.79
N GLU A 161 4.35 8.77 -10.40
CA GLU A 161 5.50 8.68 -11.29
C GLU A 161 5.43 7.38 -12.09
N ILE A 162 5.31 7.51 -13.41
CA ILE A 162 5.09 6.40 -14.33
C ILE A 162 6.27 6.26 -15.26
N VAL A 163 7.00 5.15 -15.13
CA VAL A 163 8.09 4.80 -16.03
C VAL A 163 7.53 3.93 -17.15
N LYS A 164 7.54 4.44 -18.38
CA LYS A 164 7.15 3.69 -19.58
C LYS A 164 8.15 2.61 -19.90
N GLY A 165 7.73 1.59 -20.60
CA GLY A 165 8.58 0.49 -21.06
C GLY A 165 8.03 -0.88 -20.70
N THR A 166 8.66 -1.92 -21.22
CA THR A 166 8.25 -3.31 -20.99
C THR A 166 8.51 -3.70 -19.53
N PRO A 167 7.50 -4.14 -18.77
CA PRO A 167 7.67 -4.66 -17.41
C PRO A 167 8.37 -6.03 -17.44
N VAL A 168 9.00 -6.42 -16.34
CA VAL A 168 9.56 -7.78 -16.15
C VAL A 168 8.43 -8.83 -16.11
N ALA A 169 7.30 -8.44 -15.51
CA ALA A 169 6.06 -9.20 -15.51
C ALA A 169 4.88 -8.25 -15.62
N GLU A 170 3.92 -8.57 -16.49
CA GLU A 170 2.74 -7.76 -16.73
C GLU A 170 1.56 -8.31 -15.94
N PRO A 171 0.86 -7.50 -15.12
CA PRO A 171 -0.37 -7.95 -14.50
C PRO A 171 -1.45 -8.17 -15.57
N VAL A 172 -2.07 -9.35 -15.56
CA VAL A 172 -3.11 -9.75 -16.53
C VAL A 172 -4.49 -9.88 -15.89
N SER A 173 -4.57 -10.02 -14.57
CA SER A 173 -5.82 -9.92 -13.82
C SER A 173 -5.57 -9.47 -12.38
N ILE A 174 -6.59 -8.87 -11.78
CA ILE A 174 -6.61 -8.50 -10.37
C ILE A 174 -7.97 -8.84 -9.79
N GLN A 175 -7.98 -9.53 -8.66
CA GLN A 175 -9.18 -9.90 -7.92
C GLN A 175 -9.03 -9.45 -6.47
N LYS A 176 -10.02 -8.73 -5.95
CA LYS A 176 -10.11 -8.41 -4.53
C LYS A 176 -10.55 -9.67 -3.78
N ILE A 177 -9.80 -10.07 -2.77
CA ILE A 177 -10.08 -11.25 -1.94
C ILE A 177 -10.77 -10.83 -0.65
N TYR A 178 -10.16 -9.90 0.09
CA TYR A 178 -10.74 -9.35 1.31
C TYR A 178 -10.70 -7.83 1.26
N SER A 179 -11.66 -7.18 1.90
CA SER A 179 -11.64 -5.72 2.08
C SER A 179 -12.62 -5.33 3.19
N GLY A 180 -12.11 -4.87 4.32
CA GLY A 180 -12.95 -4.41 5.43
C GLY A 180 -12.21 -4.29 6.75
N ALA A 181 -13.00 -3.93 7.73
CA ALA A 181 -12.64 -3.89 9.14
C ALA A 181 -13.32 -5.09 9.83
N PHE A 182 -12.53 -5.97 10.42
CA PHE A 182 -13.01 -7.23 11.00
C PHE A 182 -12.77 -7.21 12.52
N LEU A 183 -13.81 -7.48 13.32
CA LEU A 183 -13.64 -7.66 14.75
C LEU A 183 -12.73 -8.87 15.02
N TYR A 184 -11.75 -8.69 15.90
CA TYR A 184 -10.80 -9.75 16.22
C TYR A 184 -10.97 -10.22 17.65
N GLY A 185 -11.22 -11.51 17.80
CA GLY A 185 -11.36 -12.17 19.11
C GLY A 185 -12.70 -11.94 19.79
N ASP A 186 -13.70 -11.38 19.15
CA ASP A 186 -15.05 -11.28 19.72
C ASP A 186 -15.69 -12.67 19.84
N SER A 187 -16.33 -12.96 21.00
CA SER A 187 -16.93 -14.27 21.23
C SER A 187 -18.21 -14.52 20.44
N ALA A 188 -18.88 -13.45 20.00
CA ALA A 188 -20.12 -13.52 19.24
C ALA A 188 -19.89 -13.45 17.71
N GLU A 189 -18.72 -12.97 17.26
CA GLU A 189 -18.41 -12.79 15.85
C GLU A 189 -16.97 -13.24 15.56
N SER A 190 -16.85 -14.43 14.96
CA SER A 190 -15.54 -15.00 14.64
C SER A 190 -14.92 -14.35 13.41
N ILE A 191 -13.66 -13.92 13.51
CA ILE A 191 -12.91 -13.39 12.38
C ILE A 191 -12.69 -14.44 11.29
N GLU A 192 -12.54 -15.71 11.67
CA GLU A 192 -12.33 -16.83 10.76
C GLU A 192 -13.55 -17.05 9.84
N GLU A 193 -14.78 -16.79 10.35
CA GLU A 193 -16.00 -16.84 9.53
C GLU A 193 -16.10 -15.66 8.56
N LYS A 194 -15.49 -14.52 8.90
CA LYS A 194 -15.44 -13.31 8.06
C LYS A 194 -14.31 -13.32 7.03
N LEU A 195 -13.30 -14.17 7.24
CA LEU A 195 -12.18 -14.39 6.32
C LEU A 195 -12.20 -15.82 5.74
N PRO A 196 -13.30 -16.25 5.08
CA PRO A 196 -13.38 -17.59 4.52
C PRO A 196 -12.34 -17.80 3.45
N SER A 197 -11.96 -19.04 3.19
CA SER A 197 -11.14 -19.39 2.03
C SER A 197 -11.84 -18.97 0.74
N VAL A 198 -11.11 -18.28 -0.14
CA VAL A 198 -11.62 -17.76 -1.41
C VAL A 198 -11.00 -18.50 -2.57
N ASN A 199 -11.85 -19.06 -3.43
CA ASN A 199 -11.43 -19.71 -4.66
C ASN A 199 -11.22 -18.68 -5.78
N PHE A 200 -10.22 -18.92 -6.61
CA PHE A 200 -9.98 -18.18 -7.83
C PHE A 200 -9.44 -19.07 -8.95
N THR A 201 -9.73 -18.69 -10.19
CA THR A 201 -9.29 -19.44 -11.37
C THR A 201 -8.06 -18.79 -11.99
N LYS A 202 -7.08 -19.59 -12.39
CA LYS A 202 -5.92 -19.15 -13.14
C LYS A 202 -6.35 -18.51 -14.45
N ASN A 203 -5.93 -17.28 -14.71
CA ASN A 203 -6.02 -16.67 -16.02
C ASN A 203 -5.12 -17.45 -17.01
N SER A 204 -5.64 -17.77 -18.19
CA SER A 204 -4.91 -18.58 -19.19
C SER A 204 -3.59 -17.95 -19.66
N ALA A 205 -3.44 -16.63 -19.55
CA ALA A 205 -2.22 -15.91 -19.87
C ALA A 205 -1.24 -15.81 -18.70
N ALA A 206 -1.61 -16.25 -17.50
CA ALA A 206 -0.78 -16.06 -16.30
C ALA A 206 0.24 -17.18 -16.08
N ASP A 207 1.43 -16.80 -15.69
CA ASP A 207 2.51 -17.70 -15.29
C ASP A 207 2.58 -17.90 -13.78
N PHE A 208 2.25 -16.87 -13.01
CA PHE A 208 2.24 -16.88 -11.54
C PHE A 208 1.24 -15.86 -11.00
N ALA A 209 1.01 -15.89 -9.68
CA ALA A 209 0.25 -14.87 -8.99
C ALA A 209 1.07 -14.23 -7.86
N LYS A 210 0.63 -13.07 -7.43
CA LYS A 210 1.04 -12.39 -6.19
C LYS A 210 -0.18 -12.23 -5.31
N PHE A 211 -0.09 -12.63 -4.06
CA PHE A 211 -1.04 -12.24 -3.03
C PHE A 211 -0.48 -11.01 -2.33
N ARG A 212 -1.18 -9.89 -2.43
CA ARG A 212 -0.80 -8.59 -1.86
C ARG A 212 -1.77 -8.23 -0.76
N VAL A 213 -1.26 -7.92 0.43
CA VAL A 213 -2.04 -7.70 1.65
C VAL A 213 -1.64 -6.39 2.31
N LEU A 214 -2.61 -5.51 2.52
CA LEU A 214 -2.53 -4.40 3.46
C LEU A 214 -3.28 -4.83 4.72
N HIS A 215 -2.60 -4.87 5.87
CA HIS A 215 -3.16 -5.33 7.13
C HIS A 215 -2.68 -4.45 8.27
N THR A 216 -3.58 -3.91 9.06
CA THR A 216 -3.29 -3.08 10.23
C THR A 216 -4.29 -3.36 11.35
N GLY A 217 -3.81 -3.60 12.58
CA GLY A 217 -4.63 -3.82 13.76
C GLY A 217 -4.87 -2.53 14.54
N HIS A 218 -6.09 -2.31 14.95
CA HIS A 218 -6.56 -1.10 15.62
C HIS A 218 -7.45 -1.40 16.82
N GLY A 219 -7.70 -0.35 17.64
CA GLY A 219 -8.43 -0.48 18.89
C GLY A 219 -7.61 -1.17 19.97
N ALA A 220 -8.10 -1.18 21.17
CA ALA A 220 -7.40 -1.78 22.31
C ALA A 220 -8.40 -2.39 23.30
N ASN A 221 -8.32 -3.70 23.49
CA ASN A 221 -9.12 -4.39 24.50
C ASN A 221 -8.64 -4.00 25.91
N PRO A 222 -9.54 -3.81 26.88
CA PRO A 222 -9.17 -3.58 28.26
C PRO A 222 -8.32 -4.73 28.81
N GLY A 223 -7.21 -4.40 29.45
CA GLY A 223 -6.35 -5.33 30.15
C GLY A 223 -5.09 -5.77 29.37
N ASP A 224 -5.27 -6.31 28.17
CA ASP A 224 -4.13 -6.79 27.34
C ASP A 224 -3.78 -5.85 26.18
N HIS A 225 -4.62 -4.84 25.92
CA HIS A 225 -4.47 -3.86 24.84
C HIS A 225 -4.41 -4.47 23.43
N CYS A 226 -4.88 -5.72 23.26
CA CYS A 226 -4.94 -6.37 21.96
C CYS A 226 -5.87 -5.65 20.98
N GLY A 227 -5.48 -5.71 19.72
CA GLY A 227 -5.87 -4.90 18.62
C GLY A 227 -4.65 -4.11 18.17
N GLU A 228 -4.39 -2.97 18.76
CA GLU A 228 -3.29 -2.08 18.36
C GLU A 228 -1.94 -2.45 19.01
N PHE A 229 -1.94 -2.83 20.30
CA PHE A 229 -0.71 -2.94 21.10
C PHE A 229 -0.36 -4.38 21.52
N CYS A 230 -0.80 -5.38 20.79
CA CYS A 230 -0.32 -6.74 20.99
C CYS A 230 0.09 -7.38 19.65
N SER A 231 1.18 -8.15 19.71
CA SER A 231 1.64 -8.91 18.56
C SER A 231 0.83 -10.20 18.43
N LYS A 232 0.22 -10.42 17.27
CA LYS A 232 -0.49 -11.65 16.90
C LYS A 232 0.03 -12.16 15.56
N ASN A 233 0.03 -13.48 15.38
CA ASN A 233 0.44 -14.07 14.12
C ASN A 233 -0.72 -14.10 13.12
N ARG A 234 -0.39 -13.77 11.86
CA ARG A 234 -1.21 -14.05 10.69
C ARG A 234 -0.63 -15.26 9.97
N MET A 235 -1.48 -16.15 9.51
CA MET A 235 -1.13 -17.27 8.65
C MET A 235 -1.73 -17.08 7.27
N ILE A 236 -0.96 -17.34 6.23
CA ILE A 236 -1.40 -17.31 4.83
C ILE A 236 -1.35 -18.74 4.29
N TYR A 237 -2.47 -19.20 3.75
CA TYR A 237 -2.58 -20.52 3.13
C TYR A 237 -2.91 -20.38 1.66
N PHE A 238 -2.20 -21.11 0.82
CA PHE A 238 -2.47 -21.23 -0.62
C PHE A 238 -2.68 -22.70 -0.97
N ASN A 239 -3.84 -23.05 -1.52
CA ASN A 239 -4.24 -24.42 -1.80
C ASN A 239 -4.11 -25.34 -0.57
N SER A 240 -4.46 -24.82 0.61
CA SER A 240 -4.34 -25.46 1.92
C SER A 240 -2.91 -25.59 2.48
N ASP A 241 -1.88 -25.24 1.71
CA ASP A 241 -0.50 -25.23 2.19
C ASP A 241 -0.18 -23.90 2.87
N LEU A 242 0.51 -23.96 4.02
CA LEU A 242 0.98 -22.77 4.74
C LEU A 242 2.11 -22.09 3.93
N VAL A 243 1.84 -20.86 3.46
CA VAL A 243 2.82 -20.05 2.73
C VAL A 243 3.65 -19.19 3.68
N ASP A 244 2.99 -18.62 4.70
CA ASP A 244 3.62 -17.73 5.66
C ASP A 244 2.92 -17.80 7.02
N LYS A 245 3.72 -17.62 8.09
CA LYS A 245 3.26 -17.36 9.45
C LYS A 245 4.15 -16.28 10.04
N SER A 246 3.65 -15.07 10.16
CA SER A 246 4.41 -13.92 10.62
C SER A 246 3.62 -13.08 11.63
N PRO A 247 4.32 -12.40 12.57
CA PRO A 247 3.66 -11.49 13.50
C PRO A 247 3.17 -10.25 12.77
N ILE A 248 1.96 -9.82 13.07
CA ILE A 248 1.44 -8.50 12.69
C ILE A 248 2.00 -7.51 13.71
N TRP A 249 3.20 -7.01 13.45
CA TRP A 249 3.89 -6.14 14.37
C TRP A 249 4.87 -5.21 13.67
N LYS A 250 4.92 -3.95 14.11
CA LYS A 250 5.83 -2.94 13.58
C LYS A 250 6.56 -2.24 14.72
N LYS A 251 7.88 -2.16 14.61
CA LYS A 251 8.72 -1.36 15.51
C LYS A 251 8.70 0.08 15.09
N CYS A 252 8.04 0.93 15.87
CA CYS A 252 7.84 2.34 15.51
C CYS A 252 9.06 3.22 15.79
N GLY A 253 10.00 2.78 16.61
CA GLY A 253 11.29 3.44 16.75
C GLY A 253 12.12 3.48 15.46
N ASP A 254 11.84 2.59 14.49
CA ASP A 254 12.50 2.54 13.18
C ASP A 254 11.83 3.45 12.14
N ASN A 255 10.75 4.16 12.51
CA ASN A 255 10.05 5.07 11.59
C ASN A 255 10.95 6.25 11.21
N PRO A 256 11.15 6.53 9.91
CA PRO A 256 11.99 7.64 9.45
C PRO A 256 11.43 9.02 9.81
N LEU A 257 10.14 9.11 10.13
CA LEU A 257 9.48 10.35 10.53
C LEU A 257 9.57 10.55 12.05
N TYR A 258 10.55 11.32 12.50
CA TYR A 258 10.73 11.70 13.90
C TYR A 258 11.39 13.09 14.01
N PRO A 259 11.23 13.81 15.15
CA PRO A 259 10.29 13.51 16.22
C PRO A 259 8.85 13.86 15.82
N GLN A 260 7.89 13.18 16.45
CA GLN A 260 6.48 13.52 16.40
C GLN A 260 5.98 13.86 17.79
N ALA A 261 4.81 14.47 17.92
CA ALA A 261 4.12 14.57 19.21
C ALA A 261 3.55 13.19 19.63
N GLY A 262 3.02 13.09 20.84
CA GLY A 262 2.32 11.91 21.32
C GLY A 262 3.13 10.63 21.48
N THR A 263 2.48 9.49 21.35
CA THR A 263 3.00 8.15 21.66
C THR A 263 3.56 7.43 20.42
N TRP A 264 4.14 8.16 19.49
CA TRP A 264 4.61 7.64 18.20
C TRP A 264 5.64 6.51 18.29
N LEU A 265 6.39 6.42 19.39
CA LEU A 265 7.43 5.38 19.64
C LEU A 265 6.85 4.01 19.99
N TYR A 266 5.58 3.93 20.38
CA TYR A 266 4.98 2.65 20.78
C TYR A 266 4.78 1.76 19.55
N ASP A 267 5.35 0.55 19.65
CA ASP A 267 5.16 -0.49 18.63
C ASP A 267 3.68 -0.86 18.50
N ARG A 268 3.24 -1.15 17.29
CA ARG A 268 1.82 -1.40 16.98
C ARG A 268 1.64 -2.56 16.01
N ALA A 269 0.40 -3.01 15.91
CA ALA A 269 -0.01 -4.08 15.02
C ALA A 269 0.11 -3.67 13.54
N HIS A 270 1.34 -3.75 13.03
CA HIS A 270 1.77 -3.59 11.63
C HIS A 270 1.64 -2.17 11.05
N TRP A 271 1.59 -1.14 11.89
CA TRP A 271 1.60 0.26 11.47
C TRP A 271 2.33 1.16 12.48
N CYS A 272 2.61 2.39 12.12
CA CYS A 272 3.11 3.44 13.02
C CYS A 272 2.53 4.79 12.61
N PRO A 273 2.37 5.74 13.56
CA PRO A 273 2.02 7.11 13.22
C PRO A 273 3.02 7.70 12.21
N GLY A 274 2.53 8.34 11.17
CA GLY A 274 3.36 8.87 10.09
C GLY A 274 4.00 7.79 9.24
N TYR A 275 3.32 6.67 9.02
CA TYR A 275 3.81 5.58 8.20
C TYR A 275 2.86 5.29 7.04
N LEU A 276 3.40 5.28 5.83
CA LEU A 276 2.71 4.73 4.66
C LEU A 276 2.89 3.21 4.68
N GLN A 277 1.79 2.47 4.83
CA GLN A 277 1.82 1.02 4.95
C GLN A 277 2.39 0.37 3.69
N ILE A 278 3.49 -0.35 3.84
CA ILE A 278 4.03 -1.21 2.79
C ILE A 278 3.24 -2.52 2.81
N PRO A 279 2.68 -2.95 1.68
CA PRO A 279 1.95 -4.21 1.63
C PRO A 279 2.88 -5.41 1.80
N ASP A 280 2.38 -6.47 2.42
CA ASP A 280 3.03 -7.77 2.36
C ASP A 280 2.72 -8.45 1.04
N GLU A 281 3.72 -9.09 0.43
CA GLU A 281 3.60 -9.67 -0.90
C GLU A 281 4.13 -11.11 -0.92
N TYR A 282 3.31 -12.04 -1.41
CA TYR A 282 3.61 -13.46 -1.50
C TYR A 282 3.50 -13.92 -2.96
N LEU A 283 4.59 -14.45 -3.51
CA LEU A 283 4.58 -15.03 -4.85
C LEU A 283 4.03 -16.45 -4.81
N LEU A 284 3.02 -16.73 -5.63
CA LEU A 284 2.28 -17.97 -5.65
C LEU A 284 2.43 -18.68 -7.02
N PRO A 285 2.89 -19.95 -7.05
CA PRO A 285 2.99 -20.71 -8.28
C PRO A 285 1.62 -21.19 -8.75
N LEU A 286 1.21 -20.85 -9.96
CA LEU A 286 -0.07 -21.29 -10.55
C LEU A 286 0.09 -22.62 -11.31
N GLN A 287 0.18 -23.74 -10.59
CA GLN A 287 0.34 -25.06 -11.17
C GLN A 287 -0.99 -25.68 -11.66
N GLN A 288 -2.11 -25.29 -11.06
CA GLN A 288 -3.45 -25.79 -11.38
C GLN A 288 -4.39 -24.67 -11.82
N THR A 289 -5.52 -25.04 -12.41
CA THR A 289 -6.52 -24.08 -12.91
C THR A 289 -7.28 -23.42 -11.77
N ASP A 290 -7.76 -24.20 -10.80
CA ASP A 290 -8.52 -23.70 -9.67
C ASP A 290 -7.62 -23.67 -8.43
N ASN A 291 -7.61 -22.55 -7.78
CA ASN A 291 -6.75 -22.28 -6.61
C ASN A 291 -7.59 -21.68 -5.48
N SER A 292 -7.09 -21.79 -4.27
CA SER A 292 -7.69 -21.15 -3.10
C SER A 292 -6.65 -20.37 -2.29
N ILE A 293 -7.10 -19.31 -1.65
CA ILE A 293 -6.28 -18.47 -0.75
C ILE A 293 -7.05 -18.21 0.54
N ASN A 294 -6.37 -18.25 1.67
CA ASN A 294 -6.94 -17.96 2.97
C ASN A 294 -6.01 -17.14 3.85
N ILE A 295 -6.57 -16.29 4.69
CA ILE A 295 -5.92 -15.63 5.82
C ILE A 295 -6.53 -16.20 7.09
N ASP A 296 -5.69 -16.71 7.97
CA ASP A 296 -6.04 -17.06 9.34
C ASP A 296 -5.31 -16.17 10.34
N MET A 297 -5.90 -15.99 11.51
CA MET A 297 -5.33 -15.25 12.62
C MET A 297 -5.02 -16.17 13.79
N GLU A 298 -3.98 -15.84 14.56
CA GLU A 298 -3.71 -16.54 15.81
C GLU A 298 -4.95 -16.51 16.71
N PRO A 299 -5.35 -17.64 17.31
CA PRO A 299 -6.54 -17.68 18.17
C PRO A 299 -6.47 -16.66 19.31
N TYR A 300 -7.51 -15.85 19.41
CA TYR A 300 -7.70 -14.88 20.46
C TYR A 300 -9.19 -14.76 20.79
N ARG A 301 -9.57 -14.64 22.07
CA ARG A 301 -10.97 -14.58 22.48
C ARG A 301 -11.14 -13.69 23.70
N VAL A 302 -12.13 -12.80 23.62
CA VAL A 302 -12.66 -11.97 24.72
C VAL A 302 -14.17 -11.94 24.64
N ALA A 303 -14.84 -11.59 25.72
CA ALA A 303 -16.31 -11.57 25.76
C ALA A 303 -16.91 -10.54 24.79
N LYS A 304 -16.26 -9.37 24.67
CA LYS A 304 -16.61 -8.32 23.71
C LYS A 304 -15.33 -7.63 23.28
N SER A 305 -15.02 -7.72 22.00
CA SER A 305 -13.79 -7.16 21.46
C SER A 305 -13.94 -5.69 21.06
N GLN A 306 -12.84 -4.94 21.23
CA GLN A 306 -12.60 -3.62 20.64
C GLN A 306 -11.47 -3.67 19.61
N ALA A 307 -10.84 -4.84 19.46
CA ALA A 307 -9.80 -5.04 18.45
C ALA A 307 -10.41 -5.16 17.06
N VAL A 308 -9.81 -4.47 16.09
CA VAL A 308 -10.27 -4.44 14.69
C VAL A 308 -9.07 -4.64 13.78
N GLU A 309 -9.14 -5.65 12.91
CA GLU A 309 -8.17 -5.89 11.86
C GLU A 309 -8.67 -5.29 10.54
N ASN A 310 -8.01 -4.24 10.05
CA ASN A 310 -8.29 -3.66 8.74
C ASN A 310 -7.48 -4.40 7.69
N ILE A 311 -8.14 -5.21 6.86
CA ILE A 311 -7.50 -6.06 5.87
C ILE A 311 -8.03 -5.71 4.48
N THR A 312 -7.11 -5.44 3.56
CA THR A 312 -7.38 -5.39 2.13
C THR A 312 -6.39 -6.28 1.41
N ALA A 313 -6.89 -7.26 0.66
CA ALA A 313 -6.04 -8.24 0.00
C ALA A 313 -6.48 -8.51 -1.43
N TYR A 314 -5.49 -8.72 -2.31
CA TYR A 314 -5.67 -8.95 -3.74
C TYR A 314 -4.89 -10.17 -4.21
N ILE A 315 -5.46 -10.95 -5.12
CA ILE A 315 -4.72 -11.82 -6.03
C ILE A 315 -4.48 -11.05 -7.33
N ILE A 316 -3.23 -10.86 -7.68
CA ILE A 316 -2.80 -10.28 -8.95
C ILE A 316 -2.08 -11.37 -9.73
N GLN A 317 -2.53 -11.67 -10.94
CA GLN A 317 -1.92 -12.68 -11.78
C GLN A 317 -1.08 -12.03 -12.87
N TYR A 318 0.08 -12.61 -13.15
CA TYR A 318 1.10 -12.03 -14.01
C TYR A 318 1.51 -12.95 -15.14
N LYS A 319 1.74 -12.34 -16.30
CA LYS A 319 2.46 -12.91 -17.43
C LYS A 319 3.92 -12.44 -17.38
N LYS A 320 4.87 -13.36 -17.43
CA LYS A 320 6.29 -13.00 -17.56
C LYS A 320 6.57 -12.36 -18.92
N ALA A 321 7.44 -11.37 -18.95
CA ALA A 321 7.94 -10.86 -20.23
C ALA A 321 8.63 -11.99 -20.99
N ALA A 322 8.46 -12.03 -22.31
CA ALA A 322 9.24 -12.93 -23.14
C ALA A 322 10.73 -12.61 -22.93
N THR A 323 11.53 -13.60 -22.59
CA THR A 323 12.98 -13.46 -22.51
C THR A 323 13.46 -13.03 -23.90
N GLN A 324 14.03 -11.84 -24.02
CA GLN A 324 14.75 -11.47 -25.24
C GLN A 324 16.02 -12.36 -25.26
N ASN A 325 15.99 -13.39 -26.09
CA ASN A 325 17.17 -14.19 -26.41
C ASN A 325 18.17 -13.37 -27.22
#